data_32cb1f2a73fdf6fbbb4726784f3b5e7f
#
_entry.id   32cb1f2a73fdf6fbbb4726784f3b5e7f
#
_cell.length_a   1.000
_cell.length_b   1.000
_cell.length_c   1.000
_cell.angle_alpha   90.00
_cell.angle_beta   90.00
_cell.angle_gamma   90.00
#
_symmetry.space_group_name_H-M   'P 1'
#
loop_
_entity.id
_entity.type
_entity.pdbx_description
1 polymer ?
#
loop_
_entity_poly.entity_id
_entity_poly.type
_entity_poly.pdbx_seq_one_letter_code
_entity_poly.pdbx_strand_id
1 'polypeptide(L)'
;MAKMFNYYANDVDHTWYDSSNIKYSECIDKENSLKTLKIVFNNGSQYEYRGVDVNDYLMFREDMSQGKALGKYIKSKGYEYSKLDNVDVSALDDELLFRSRGGYYVKYNSNELTVYDSKDSVVYSKKGEFTYESTVEPLVGTMEAIGHHVKVEKFEKE
;
A
#
# COMPACT_ATOMS: atom_id res chain seq x y z
N MET A 1 -4.00 -4.32 -19.69
CA MET A 1 -4.52 -4.81 -18.43
C MET A 1 -4.28 -3.77 -17.35
N ALA A 2 -5.30 -3.44 -16.59
CA ALA A 2 -5.23 -2.27 -15.74
C ALA A 2 -4.69 -2.56 -14.34
N LYS A 3 -5.41 -3.31 -13.53
CA LYS A 3 -5.00 -3.61 -12.15
C LYS A 3 -3.90 -4.66 -12.13
N MET A 4 -2.76 -4.34 -11.51
CA MET A 4 -1.61 -5.24 -11.44
C MET A 4 -1.50 -5.94 -10.09
N PHE A 5 -1.71 -5.21 -8.99
CA PHE A 5 -1.57 -5.71 -7.65
C PHE A 5 -2.48 -4.93 -6.73
N ASN A 6 -3.13 -5.62 -5.80
CA ASN A 6 -4.08 -5.01 -4.87
C ASN A 6 -3.98 -5.71 -3.52
N TYR A 7 -4.00 -4.93 -2.44
CA TYR A 7 -4.19 -5.48 -1.10
C TYR A 7 -4.93 -4.49 -0.20
N TYR A 8 -5.60 -5.02 0.79
CA TYR A 8 -6.35 -4.24 1.78
C TYR A 8 -5.76 -4.48 3.17
N ALA A 9 -5.36 -3.41 3.84
CA ALA A 9 -4.82 -3.48 5.19
C ALA A 9 -5.01 -2.14 5.90
N ASN A 10 -5.31 -2.18 7.19
CA ASN A 10 -5.45 -0.99 8.03
C ASN A 10 -6.43 0.03 7.45
N ASP A 11 -7.58 -0.46 6.98
CA ASP A 11 -8.67 0.34 6.40
C ASP A 11 -8.28 1.07 5.11
N VAL A 12 -7.25 0.63 4.42
CA VAL A 12 -6.81 1.21 3.14
C VAL A 12 -6.72 0.12 2.09
N ASP A 13 -7.37 0.37 0.94
CA ASP A 13 -7.25 -0.48 -0.25
C ASP A 13 -6.18 0.10 -1.15
N HIS A 14 -5.08 -0.63 -1.31
CA HIS A 14 -3.92 -0.22 -2.11
C HIS A 14 -3.96 -0.93 -3.45
N THR A 15 -3.82 -0.19 -4.55
CA THR A 15 -3.83 -0.78 -5.89
C THR A 15 -2.79 -0.15 -6.80
N TRP A 16 -1.99 -0.97 -7.45
CA TRP A 16 -1.07 -0.56 -8.52
C TRP A 16 -1.71 -0.91 -9.87
N TYR A 17 -1.50 -0.05 -10.85
CA TYR A 17 -2.11 -0.19 -12.17
C TYR A 17 -1.08 -0.23 -13.29
N ASP A 18 -1.38 -1.02 -14.32
CA ASP A 18 -0.71 -0.94 -15.61
C ASP A 18 -1.55 -0.02 -16.50
N SER A 19 -1.22 1.26 -16.47
CA SER A 19 -1.98 2.31 -17.15
C SER A 19 -1.02 3.34 -17.72
N SER A 20 -1.41 3.95 -18.83
CA SER A 20 -0.63 5.03 -19.43
C SER A 20 -0.66 6.32 -18.61
N ASN A 21 -1.58 6.45 -17.67
CA ASN A 21 -1.77 7.68 -16.91
C ASN A 21 -1.62 7.49 -15.40
N ILE A 22 -2.17 6.41 -14.86
CA ILE A 22 -2.31 6.22 -13.41
C ILE A 22 -1.42 5.08 -12.93
N LYS A 23 -0.62 5.36 -11.90
CA LYS A 23 0.31 4.42 -11.30
C LYS A 23 -0.30 3.66 -10.14
N TYR A 24 -1.03 4.35 -9.26
CA TYR A 24 -1.34 3.81 -7.95
C TYR A 24 -2.55 4.54 -7.34
N SER A 25 -3.31 3.84 -6.51
CA SER A 25 -4.37 4.47 -5.73
C SER A 25 -4.45 3.89 -4.33
N GLU A 26 -4.93 4.73 -3.39
CA GLU A 26 -5.28 4.33 -2.04
C GLU A 26 -6.73 4.76 -1.79
N CYS A 27 -7.57 3.81 -1.43
CA CYS A 27 -8.93 4.10 -1.03
C CYS A 27 -9.05 3.87 0.46
N ILE A 28 -9.24 4.96 1.20
CA ILE A 28 -9.21 4.96 2.65
C ILE A 28 -10.64 4.93 3.18
N ASP A 29 -10.95 3.93 4.03
CA ASP A 29 -12.25 3.85 4.68
C ASP A 29 -12.40 4.99 5.67
N LYS A 30 -13.52 5.69 5.56
CA LYS A 30 -13.95 6.70 6.51
C LYS A 30 -15.27 6.28 7.10
N GLU A 31 -15.68 6.97 8.16
CA GLU A 31 -16.99 6.74 8.75
C GLU A 31 -18.10 6.99 7.73
N ASN A 32 -19.25 6.35 7.92
CA ASN A 32 -20.46 6.52 7.09
C ASN A 32 -20.32 6.00 5.65
N SER A 33 -19.48 5.00 5.42
CA SER A 33 -19.33 4.33 4.12
C SER A 33 -18.80 5.20 2.99
N LEU A 34 -18.41 6.43 3.27
CA LEU A 34 -17.76 7.29 2.27
C LEU A 34 -16.25 7.09 2.33
N LYS A 35 -15.61 7.18 1.16
CA LYS A 35 -14.18 6.90 1.03
C LYS A 35 -13.40 8.16 0.69
N THR A 36 -12.13 8.17 1.09
CA THR A 36 -11.16 9.14 0.58
C THR A 36 -10.29 8.40 -0.42
N LEU A 37 -10.25 8.87 -1.66
CA LEU A 37 -9.52 8.23 -2.74
C LEU A 37 -8.33 9.08 -3.13
N LYS A 38 -7.12 8.53 -2.98
CA LYS A 38 -5.89 9.17 -3.45
C LYS A 38 -5.46 8.51 -4.75
N ILE A 39 -5.17 9.32 -5.75
CA ILE A 39 -4.73 8.87 -7.06
C ILE A 39 -3.34 9.43 -7.33
N VAL A 40 -2.41 8.55 -7.69
CA VAL A 40 -1.05 8.93 -8.09
C VAL A 40 -0.90 8.66 -9.59
N PHE A 41 -0.55 9.70 -10.34
CA PHE A 41 -0.31 9.60 -11.77
C PHE A 41 1.12 9.14 -12.05
N ASN A 42 1.36 8.65 -13.25
CA ASN A 42 2.69 8.14 -13.64
C ASN A 42 3.80 9.19 -13.51
N ASN A 43 3.46 10.47 -13.58
CA ASN A 43 4.43 11.56 -13.43
C ASN A 43 4.66 11.99 -11.96
N GLY A 44 4.02 11.29 -11.00
CA GLY A 44 4.15 11.61 -9.58
C GLY A 44 3.12 12.57 -9.02
N SER A 45 2.29 13.20 -9.87
CA SER A 45 1.21 14.07 -9.40
C SER A 45 0.21 13.26 -8.57
N GLN A 46 -0.24 13.83 -7.47
CA GLN A 46 -1.15 13.15 -6.56
C GLN A 46 -2.38 14.02 -6.26
N TYR A 47 -3.55 13.41 -6.31
CA TYR A 47 -4.82 14.07 -5.99
C TYR A 47 -5.60 13.26 -4.98
N GLU A 48 -6.34 13.95 -4.11
CA GLU A 48 -7.21 13.34 -3.12
C GLU A 48 -8.65 13.75 -3.41
N TYR A 49 -9.52 12.76 -3.55
CA TYR A 49 -10.97 12.96 -3.73
C TYR A 49 -11.68 12.51 -2.45
N ARG A 50 -12.61 13.33 -1.96
CA ARG A 50 -13.27 13.10 -0.68
C ARG A 50 -14.75 12.75 -0.88
N GLY A 51 -15.28 11.93 0.03
CA GLY A 51 -16.68 11.55 0.00
C GLY A 51 -17.05 10.63 -1.15
N VAL A 52 -16.09 9.82 -1.60
CA VAL A 52 -16.27 8.95 -2.76
C VAL A 52 -17.14 7.74 -2.41
N ASP A 53 -18.14 7.47 -3.24
CA ASP A 53 -18.98 6.27 -3.11
C ASP A 53 -18.16 5.03 -3.46
N VAL A 54 -18.33 3.97 -2.66
CA VAL A 54 -17.56 2.75 -2.85
C VAL A 54 -17.78 2.12 -4.23
N ASN A 55 -19.00 2.23 -4.76
CA ASN A 55 -19.28 1.66 -6.09
C ASN A 55 -18.54 2.41 -7.18
N ASP A 56 -18.44 3.73 -7.09
CA ASP A 56 -17.67 4.54 -8.04
C ASP A 56 -16.19 4.16 -7.99
N TYR A 57 -15.65 3.97 -6.78
CA TYR A 57 -14.27 3.53 -6.64
C TYR A 57 -14.05 2.15 -7.25
N LEU A 58 -14.93 1.19 -6.97
CA LEU A 58 -14.80 -0.17 -7.50
C LEU A 58 -14.88 -0.20 -9.01
N MET A 59 -15.78 0.59 -9.60
CA MET A 59 -15.87 0.70 -11.06
C MET A 59 -14.59 1.30 -11.65
N PHE A 60 -14.03 2.30 -11.00
CA PHE A 60 -12.73 2.87 -11.39
C PHE A 60 -11.62 1.83 -11.33
N ARG A 61 -11.51 1.15 -10.19
CA ARG A 61 -10.41 0.18 -9.94
C ARG A 61 -10.42 -0.98 -10.92
N GLU A 62 -11.62 -1.51 -11.22
CA GLU A 62 -11.77 -2.72 -12.03
C GLU A 62 -11.87 -2.46 -13.53
N ASP A 63 -11.89 -1.21 -13.97
CA ASP A 63 -11.93 -0.88 -15.38
C ASP A 63 -10.61 -1.23 -16.07
N MET A 64 -10.68 -1.50 -17.36
CA MET A 64 -9.51 -1.79 -18.20
C MET A 64 -8.68 -0.54 -18.49
N SER A 65 -9.24 0.64 -18.33
CA SER A 65 -8.56 1.91 -18.58
C SER A 65 -8.83 2.88 -17.42
N GLN A 66 -7.85 3.06 -16.55
CA GLN A 66 -7.99 3.94 -15.39
C GLN A 66 -8.11 5.41 -15.77
N GLY A 67 -7.47 5.84 -16.85
CA GLY A 67 -7.59 7.22 -17.30
C GLY A 67 -9.01 7.57 -17.69
N LYS A 68 -9.67 6.70 -18.46
CA LYS A 68 -11.07 6.87 -18.83
C LYS A 68 -12.00 6.71 -17.63
N ALA A 69 -11.72 5.71 -16.80
CA ALA A 69 -12.54 5.42 -15.62
C ALA A 69 -12.49 6.56 -14.61
N LEU A 70 -11.36 7.22 -14.45
CA LEU A 70 -11.24 8.37 -13.55
C LEU A 70 -12.20 9.47 -13.98
N GLY A 71 -12.27 9.79 -15.27
CA GLY A 71 -13.21 10.77 -15.80
C GLY A 71 -14.65 10.34 -15.61
N LYS A 72 -14.96 9.09 -15.92
CA LYS A 72 -16.34 8.59 -15.93
C LYS A 72 -16.92 8.39 -14.53
N TYR A 73 -16.15 7.83 -13.60
CA TYR A 73 -16.67 7.41 -12.30
C TYR A 73 -16.30 8.33 -11.14
N ILE A 74 -15.28 9.15 -11.29
CA ILE A 74 -14.78 10.02 -10.23
C ILE A 74 -14.96 11.50 -10.58
N LYS A 75 -14.32 11.98 -11.65
CA LYS A 75 -14.36 13.40 -12.00
C LYS A 75 -15.76 13.88 -12.37
N SER A 76 -16.53 13.06 -13.11
CA SER A 76 -17.86 13.42 -13.55
C SER A 76 -18.88 13.53 -12.40
N LYS A 77 -18.56 12.98 -11.24
CA LYS A 77 -19.46 12.96 -10.08
C LYS A 77 -19.38 14.21 -9.23
N GLY A 78 -18.41 15.09 -9.48
CA GLY A 78 -18.28 16.34 -8.74
C GLY A 78 -17.77 16.23 -7.32
N TYR A 79 -17.03 15.17 -7.00
CA TYR A 79 -16.43 15.02 -5.68
C TYR A 79 -15.45 16.15 -5.37
N GLU A 80 -15.42 16.59 -4.12
CA GLU A 80 -14.41 17.54 -3.67
C GLU A 80 -13.02 16.91 -3.78
N TYR A 81 -12.04 17.70 -4.21
CA TYR A 81 -10.69 17.20 -4.36
C TYR A 81 -9.65 18.27 -4.06
N SER A 82 -8.44 17.80 -3.79
CA SER A 82 -7.27 18.65 -3.59
C SER A 82 -6.07 18.02 -4.26
N LYS A 83 -5.18 18.87 -4.78
CA LYS A 83 -3.88 18.38 -5.25
C LYS A 83 -2.93 18.28 -4.05
N LEU A 84 -2.29 17.15 -3.89
CA LEU A 84 -1.31 16.90 -2.83
C LEU A 84 0.10 17.06 -3.38
N ASP A 85 1.11 16.93 -2.49
CA ASP A 85 2.50 16.94 -2.91
C ASP A 85 2.80 15.79 -3.84
N ASN A 86 3.75 15.98 -4.75
CA ASN A 86 4.17 14.93 -5.68
C ASN A 86 4.77 13.74 -4.91
N VAL A 87 4.58 12.56 -5.47
CA VAL A 87 5.05 11.29 -4.91
C VAL A 87 6.24 10.80 -5.72
N ASP A 88 7.21 10.17 -5.05
CA ASP A 88 8.31 9.48 -5.72
C ASP A 88 7.79 8.17 -6.32
N VAL A 89 7.56 8.17 -7.62
CA VAL A 89 7.02 7.02 -8.33
C VAL A 89 7.99 5.83 -8.29
N SER A 90 9.30 6.08 -8.24
CA SER A 90 10.28 4.99 -8.18
C SER A 90 10.15 4.21 -6.87
N ALA A 91 9.80 4.88 -5.76
CA ALA A 91 9.56 4.21 -4.49
C ALA A 91 8.31 3.32 -4.57
N LEU A 92 7.26 3.75 -5.27
CA LEU A 92 6.07 2.93 -5.49
C LEU A 92 6.38 1.72 -6.37
N ASP A 93 7.21 1.88 -7.38
CA ASP A 93 7.62 0.77 -8.25
C ASP A 93 8.45 -0.26 -7.48
N ASP A 94 9.36 0.19 -6.63
CA ASP A 94 10.17 -0.69 -5.78
C ASP A 94 9.29 -1.47 -4.79
N GLU A 95 8.31 -0.80 -4.21
CA GLU A 95 7.38 -1.45 -3.29
C GLU A 95 6.51 -2.49 -4.00
N LEU A 96 6.03 -2.17 -5.19
CA LEU A 96 5.27 -3.12 -6.01
C LEU A 96 6.12 -4.38 -6.29
N LEU A 97 7.36 -4.19 -6.71
CA LEU A 97 8.25 -5.30 -7.00
C LEU A 97 8.47 -6.20 -5.79
N PHE A 98 8.72 -5.59 -4.63
CA PHE A 98 8.93 -6.31 -3.38
C PHE A 98 7.68 -7.09 -2.95
N ARG A 99 6.53 -6.44 -2.94
CA ARG A 99 5.27 -7.04 -2.50
C ARG A 99 4.75 -8.11 -3.47
N SER A 100 4.86 -7.87 -4.78
CA SER A 100 4.40 -8.84 -5.78
C SER A 100 5.23 -10.12 -5.81
N ARG A 101 6.45 -10.08 -5.26
CA ARG A 101 7.33 -11.23 -5.10
C ARG A 101 7.14 -11.94 -3.75
N GLY A 102 6.15 -11.52 -2.96
CA GLY A 102 5.87 -12.14 -1.67
C GLY A 102 6.85 -11.75 -0.57
N GLY A 103 7.42 -10.54 -0.62
CA GLY A 103 8.36 -10.06 0.39
C GLY A 103 7.72 -9.88 1.76
N TYR A 104 8.55 -9.97 2.79
CA TYR A 104 8.14 -9.82 4.19
C TYR A 104 8.73 -8.56 4.80
N TYR A 105 7.97 -7.97 5.71
CA TYR A 105 8.43 -6.83 6.51
C TYR A 105 8.60 -7.25 7.96
N VAL A 106 9.75 -6.98 8.51
CA VAL A 106 10.03 -7.20 9.95
C VAL A 106 10.11 -5.83 10.60
N LYS A 107 9.19 -5.55 11.50
CA LYS A 107 9.17 -4.30 12.27
C LYS A 107 9.43 -4.61 13.73
N TYR A 108 10.37 -3.91 14.34
CA TYR A 108 10.77 -4.22 15.71
C TYR A 108 11.20 -2.98 16.50
N ASN A 109 11.13 -3.11 17.80
CA ASN A 109 11.84 -2.25 18.75
C ASN A 109 12.42 -3.14 19.85
N SER A 110 12.87 -2.59 20.97
CA SER A 110 13.50 -3.39 22.03
C SER A 110 12.56 -4.34 22.76
N ASN A 111 11.25 -4.18 22.61
CA ASN A 111 10.23 -4.89 23.36
C ASN A 111 9.28 -5.72 22.52
N GLU A 112 9.28 -5.52 21.22
CA GLU A 112 8.37 -6.26 20.35
C GLU A 112 8.89 -6.38 18.94
N LEU A 113 8.48 -7.45 18.28
CA LEU A 113 8.82 -7.74 16.89
C LEU A 113 7.57 -8.27 16.21
N THR A 114 7.27 -7.76 15.02
CA THR A 114 6.15 -8.25 14.23
C THR A 114 6.61 -8.47 12.79
N VAL A 115 6.23 -9.59 12.23
CA VAL A 115 6.50 -9.93 10.82
C VAL A 115 5.20 -9.83 10.05
N TYR A 116 5.22 -9.07 8.98
CA TYR A 116 4.09 -8.89 8.07
C TYR A 116 4.40 -9.52 6.72
N ASP A 117 3.40 -10.12 6.10
CA ASP A 117 3.54 -10.58 4.72
C ASP A 117 3.40 -9.40 3.75
N SER A 118 3.42 -9.69 2.43
CA SER A 118 3.38 -8.67 1.40
C SER A 118 2.04 -7.93 1.30
N LYS A 119 1.03 -8.37 2.03
CA LYS A 119 -0.28 -7.71 2.11
C LYS A 119 -0.56 -7.17 3.51
N ASP A 120 0.50 -6.97 4.29
CA ASP A 120 0.47 -6.43 5.64
C ASP A 120 -0.34 -7.26 6.64
N SER A 121 -0.48 -8.55 6.39
CA SER A 121 -1.05 -9.48 7.36
C SER A 121 0.04 -9.94 8.32
N VAL A 122 -0.27 -9.96 9.62
CA VAL A 122 0.68 -10.42 10.64
C VAL A 122 0.84 -11.92 10.54
N VAL A 123 2.08 -12.39 10.33
CA VAL A 123 2.39 -13.82 10.25
C VAL A 123 3.18 -14.31 11.45
N TYR A 124 3.78 -13.41 12.23
CA TYR A 124 4.51 -13.76 13.43
C TYR A 124 4.63 -12.53 14.32
N SER A 125 4.56 -12.74 15.64
CA SER A 125 4.68 -11.67 16.61
C SER A 125 5.36 -12.20 17.87
N LYS A 126 6.25 -11.40 18.44
CA LYS A 126 6.95 -11.71 19.69
C LYS A 126 7.04 -10.48 20.56
N LYS A 127 6.73 -10.63 21.85
CA LYS A 127 6.84 -9.57 22.85
C LYS A 127 7.82 -9.97 23.93
N GLY A 128 8.44 -8.99 24.56
CA GLY A 128 9.44 -9.17 25.61
C GLY A 128 10.74 -8.50 25.23
N GLU A 129 11.65 -8.36 26.19
CA GLU A 129 12.94 -7.73 25.93
C GLU A 129 13.84 -8.62 25.08
N PHE A 130 14.49 -8.03 24.09
CA PHE A 130 15.48 -8.70 23.24
C PHE A 130 16.38 -7.67 22.58
N THR A 131 17.48 -8.16 22.01
CA THR A 131 18.36 -7.31 21.18
C THR A 131 18.21 -7.69 19.72
N TYR A 132 18.67 -6.83 18.84
CA TYR A 132 18.70 -7.10 17.41
C TYR A 132 19.45 -8.42 17.13
N GLU A 133 20.64 -8.56 17.72
CA GLU A 133 21.52 -9.72 17.50
C GLU A 133 20.94 -11.01 18.06
N SER A 134 20.18 -10.95 19.15
CA SER A 134 19.62 -12.15 19.77
C SER A 134 18.39 -12.70 19.07
N THR A 135 17.59 -11.83 18.43
CA THR A 135 16.26 -12.20 17.94
C THR A 135 16.02 -11.80 16.49
N VAL A 136 16.24 -10.55 16.13
CA VAL A 136 15.90 -10.05 14.79
C VAL A 136 16.85 -10.60 13.74
N GLU A 137 18.15 -10.51 13.97
CA GLU A 137 19.16 -10.96 13.00
C GLU A 137 19.05 -12.45 12.68
N PRO A 138 18.91 -13.36 13.67
CA PRO A 138 18.73 -14.78 13.37
C PRO A 138 17.43 -15.08 12.60
N LEU A 139 16.34 -14.39 12.93
CA LEU A 139 15.07 -14.58 12.25
C LEU A 139 15.17 -14.17 10.77
N VAL A 140 15.69 -12.96 10.53
CA VAL A 140 15.87 -12.45 9.17
C VAL A 140 16.83 -13.34 8.38
N GLY A 141 17.94 -13.74 8.99
CA GLY A 141 18.92 -14.62 8.34
C GLY A 141 18.31 -15.95 7.94
N THR A 142 17.46 -16.52 8.79
CA THR A 142 16.76 -17.79 8.47
C THR A 142 15.78 -17.59 7.31
N MET A 143 15.00 -16.50 7.33
CA MET A 143 14.05 -16.21 6.27
C MET A 143 14.76 -16.04 4.91
N GLU A 144 15.85 -15.29 4.91
CA GLU A 144 16.64 -15.06 3.69
C GLU A 144 17.30 -16.35 3.19
N ALA A 145 17.77 -17.19 4.10
CA ALA A 145 18.42 -18.44 3.75
C ALA A 145 17.48 -19.43 3.04
N ILE A 146 16.18 -19.36 3.33
CA ILE A 146 15.20 -20.21 2.66
C ILE A 146 14.53 -19.50 1.47
N GLY A 147 15.06 -18.36 1.04
CA GLY A 147 14.68 -17.72 -0.20
C GLY A 147 13.67 -16.57 -0.10
N HIS A 148 13.35 -16.12 1.10
CA HIS A 148 12.42 -15.00 1.25
C HIS A 148 13.13 -13.65 1.10
N HIS A 149 12.45 -12.69 0.51
CA HIS A 149 12.86 -11.29 0.50
C HIS A 149 12.34 -10.63 1.77
N VAL A 150 13.22 -9.93 2.50
CA VAL A 150 12.85 -9.35 3.80
C VAL A 150 13.34 -7.91 3.89
N LYS A 151 12.47 -7.02 4.34
CA LYS A 151 12.83 -5.65 4.71
C LYS A 151 12.68 -5.51 6.22
N VAL A 152 13.67 -4.89 6.86
CA VAL A 152 13.71 -4.73 8.31
C VAL A 152 13.59 -3.25 8.64
N GLU A 153 12.71 -2.92 9.57
CA GLU A 153 12.50 -1.56 10.03
C GLU A 153 12.46 -1.54 11.56
N LYS A 154 13.27 -0.66 12.14
CA LYS A 154 13.22 -0.39 13.57
C LYS A 154 12.28 0.78 13.81
N PHE A 155 11.35 0.63 14.74
CA PHE A 155 10.47 1.73 15.10
C PHE A 155 10.64 2.14 16.56
N GLU A 156 10.43 3.43 16.84
CA GLU A 156 10.47 3.94 18.18
C GLU A 156 9.10 3.82 18.83
N LYS A 157 9.09 3.39 20.09
CA LYS A 157 7.84 3.30 20.85
C LYS A 157 7.62 4.63 21.55
N GLU A 158 6.50 5.23 21.30
CA GLU A 158 6.09 6.45 22.01
C GLU A 158 5.50 6.14 23.38
#